data_c96b9b5fecb4b167680eda91c1dd102f
#
_entry.id   c96b9b5fecb4b167680eda91c1dd102f
#
_cell.length_a   1.000
_cell.length_b   1.000
_cell.length_c   1.000
_cell.angle_alpha   90.00
_cell.angle_beta   90.00
_cell.angle_gamma   90.00
#
_symmetry.space_group_name_H-M   'P 1'
#
loop_
_entity.id
_entity.type
_entity.pdbx_description
1 polymer ?
#
loop_
_entity_poly.entity_id
_entity_poly.type
_entity_poly.pdbx_seq_one_letter_code
_entity_poly.pdbx_strand_id
1 'polypeptide(L)'
;MKRLFFITLLSFGSTILASGSVKKPNLILIMSDDMGYECVRANGGTSYLTPHLDELAKTGARFTHCYSQPLCTPSRVKIMTGMSNARNYVQFGVLDRKQTTFAHLLKKEGYATCIVGKWQLGKEIDSPQHFGFDESCLWQHTRAARDQGKDTRYPNPHLEINGQAKDYNNGEYGPDVVTDYLCDFMERNQDRPFLGYYPMILPHDPFRPTPDSENPKSKDGTRNYRDMVAYVDKMVGKIVSKLDELGLRENTLVLFTCDNGTSGAIKSELNGKMVQGGKRQMTDAGTHVPLIANWPKTIPVKQVIEDLVDFSDFLPTLLDAAQSPLPTNLTLDGQSFLPQITGKQANPRKWVHCYYRRGKEKAQQWTRTQRYKLYDTGKFFDVYQDRLEKNPLSTLTPEQKKVRAILQGALDQFNPNKEATGTDLFANGDFSQWTTVNGQPVQKGWRIEEGVVHRYSKGGDIITKEAYKDFELSFEWKISKAGNSGVKYRTQGKLGLEYQVLDDVNHRDNHISSHLAGSLYDLVSAPKNKPLLPVGQWNQAKIIAQGNLVQHWMNGEKIVEISIDSPEWKDCFQKSKYKAQNEFGSWTGPILLQDHSDPAWFRNLRIKKL
;
A
#
# COMPACT_ATOMS: atom_id res chain seq x y z
N MET A 1 75.31 -34.61 26.16
CA MET A 1 74.79 -33.62 25.24
C MET A 1 73.25 -33.67 25.24
N LYS A 2 72.58 -32.84 26.02
CA LYS A 2 71.11 -32.76 26.11
C LYS A 2 70.65 -31.64 25.20
N ARG A 3 69.86 -31.96 24.21
CA ARG A 3 69.19 -30.97 23.34
C ARG A 3 67.87 -30.51 23.98
N LEU A 4 67.75 -29.23 24.28
CA LEU A 4 66.53 -28.55 24.70
C LEU A 4 65.69 -28.24 23.45
N PHE A 5 64.45 -28.70 23.41
CA PHE A 5 63.42 -28.23 22.40
C PHE A 5 62.66 -27.10 23.03
N PHE A 6 62.71 -25.91 22.38
CA PHE A 6 61.80 -24.78 22.65
C PHE A 6 60.55 -24.97 21.83
N ILE A 7 59.40 -25.08 22.49
CA ILE A 7 58.08 -25.06 21.87
C ILE A 7 57.57 -23.61 21.95
N THR A 8 57.48 -22.95 20.81
CA THR A 8 56.87 -21.61 20.70
C THR A 8 55.36 -21.80 20.54
N LEU A 9 54.59 -21.44 21.57
CA LEU A 9 53.13 -21.34 21.48
C LEU A 9 52.75 -20.07 20.67
N LEU A 10 52.24 -20.23 19.46
CA LEU A 10 51.54 -19.19 18.74
C LEU A 10 50.09 -19.10 19.28
N SER A 11 49.79 -18.05 20.02
CA SER A 11 48.41 -17.68 20.38
C SER A 11 47.70 -17.04 19.18
N PHE A 12 46.81 -17.78 18.54
CA PHE A 12 45.85 -17.20 17.59
C PHE A 12 44.81 -16.39 18.38
N GLY A 13 44.97 -15.09 18.39
CA GLY A 13 43.93 -14.18 18.85
C GLY A 13 42.77 -14.18 17.86
N SER A 14 41.66 -14.84 18.19
CA SER A 14 40.40 -14.75 17.47
C SER A 14 39.83 -13.35 17.68
N THR A 15 40.02 -12.47 16.72
CA THR A 15 39.26 -11.22 16.61
C THR A 15 37.82 -11.58 16.29
N ILE A 16 36.96 -11.58 17.31
CA ILE A 16 35.49 -11.59 17.14
C ILE A 16 35.14 -10.23 16.51
N LEU A 17 34.95 -10.23 15.20
CA LEU A 17 34.26 -9.14 14.53
C LEU A 17 32.82 -9.11 15.08
N ALA A 18 32.56 -8.22 16.02
CA ALA A 18 31.22 -7.90 16.42
C ALA A 18 30.49 -7.42 15.13
N SER A 19 29.59 -8.25 14.62
CA SER A 19 28.64 -7.82 13.59
C SER A 19 27.80 -6.73 14.25
N GLY A 20 28.12 -5.47 13.98
CA GLY A 20 27.31 -4.34 14.41
C GLY A 20 25.90 -4.56 13.87
N SER A 21 24.94 -4.80 14.74
CA SER A 21 23.54 -4.83 14.35
C SER A 21 23.22 -3.50 13.66
N VAL A 22 22.78 -3.55 12.42
CA VAL A 22 22.34 -2.35 11.69
C VAL A 22 21.27 -1.67 12.54
N LYS A 23 21.55 -0.46 13.02
CA LYS A 23 20.60 0.29 13.87
C LYS A 23 19.33 0.56 13.05
N LYS A 24 18.18 0.06 13.50
CA LYS A 24 16.89 0.32 12.88
C LYS A 24 16.66 1.85 12.81
N PRO A 25 16.15 2.40 11.69
CA PRO A 25 15.92 3.84 11.57
C PRO A 25 14.74 4.28 12.44
N ASN A 26 14.75 5.55 12.84
CA ASN A 26 13.56 6.21 13.35
C ASN A 26 12.63 6.56 12.17
N LEU A 27 11.33 6.61 12.43
CA LEU A 27 10.30 6.88 11.45
C LEU A 27 9.44 8.05 11.93
N ILE A 28 9.37 9.12 11.14
CA ILE A 28 8.49 10.27 11.36
C ILE A 28 7.56 10.39 10.16
N LEU A 29 6.26 10.23 10.41
CA LEU A 29 5.21 10.44 9.42
C LEU A 29 4.38 11.66 9.82
N ILE A 30 4.48 12.73 9.04
CA ILE A 30 3.74 13.98 9.23
C ILE A 30 2.65 14.04 8.17
N MET A 31 1.41 14.26 8.57
CA MET A 31 0.26 14.37 7.66
C MET A 31 -0.56 15.61 8.03
N SER A 32 -0.48 16.67 7.20
CA SER A 32 -1.30 17.88 7.37
C SER A 32 -2.79 17.59 7.10
N ASP A 33 -3.67 18.54 7.45
CA ASP A 33 -5.13 18.40 7.34
C ASP A 33 -5.69 19.49 6.40
N ASP A 34 -6.26 19.11 5.25
CA ASP A 34 -6.80 20.01 4.22
C ASP A 34 -5.74 20.84 3.47
N MET A 35 -4.65 20.23 3.05
CA MET A 35 -3.55 20.90 2.34
C MET A 35 -3.21 20.15 1.04
N GLY A 36 -3.76 20.58 -0.09
CA GLY A 36 -3.56 19.95 -1.39
C GLY A 36 -2.13 20.08 -1.93
N TYR A 37 -1.86 19.41 -3.04
CA TYR A 37 -0.57 19.38 -3.73
C TYR A 37 -0.05 20.78 -4.07
N GLU A 38 -0.96 21.71 -4.43
CA GLU A 38 -0.70 23.10 -4.80
C GLU A 38 -0.21 23.98 -3.64
N CYS A 39 -0.31 23.52 -2.41
CA CYS A 39 0.08 24.31 -1.24
C CYS A 39 1.59 24.27 -0.94
N VAL A 40 2.34 23.36 -1.57
CA VAL A 40 3.78 23.23 -1.37
C VAL A 40 4.53 23.88 -2.53
N ARG A 41 5.47 24.77 -2.19
CA ARG A 41 6.24 25.56 -3.19
C ARG A 41 7.13 24.66 -4.07
N ALA A 42 7.77 23.64 -3.50
CA ALA A 42 8.56 22.66 -4.24
C ALA A 42 7.74 21.92 -5.33
N ASN A 43 6.41 21.90 -5.23
CA ASN A 43 5.50 21.34 -6.22
C ASN A 43 5.06 22.34 -7.31
N GLY A 44 5.52 23.59 -7.23
CA GLY A 44 5.12 24.67 -8.14
C GLY A 44 4.00 25.57 -7.61
N GLY A 45 3.61 25.41 -6.34
CA GLY A 45 2.70 26.34 -5.65
C GLY A 45 3.37 27.69 -5.38
N THR A 46 2.64 28.78 -5.55
CA THR A 46 3.16 30.14 -5.34
C THR A 46 2.38 30.95 -4.31
N SER A 47 1.26 30.42 -3.83
CA SER A 47 0.39 31.12 -2.86
C SER A 47 0.91 31.10 -1.42
N TYR A 48 1.82 30.21 -1.08
CA TYR A 48 2.27 29.93 0.29
C TYR A 48 3.78 29.87 0.38
N LEU A 49 4.32 30.14 1.58
CA LEU A 49 5.74 29.99 1.90
C LEU A 49 5.93 28.69 2.69
N THR A 50 6.75 27.79 2.13
CA THR A 50 7.02 26.46 2.71
C THR A 50 8.53 26.13 2.71
N PRO A 51 9.41 27.01 3.30
CA PRO A 51 10.84 26.87 3.17
C PRO A 51 11.40 25.57 3.78
N HIS A 52 10.84 25.07 4.87
CA HIS A 52 11.28 23.82 5.49
C HIS A 52 10.87 22.59 4.66
N LEU A 53 9.65 22.56 4.13
CA LEU A 53 9.20 21.51 3.19
C LEU A 53 9.99 21.56 1.88
N ASP A 54 10.30 22.76 1.37
CA ASP A 54 11.11 22.94 0.16
C ASP A 54 12.54 22.42 0.39
N GLU A 55 13.14 22.64 1.55
CA GLU A 55 14.46 22.12 1.89
C GLU A 55 14.44 20.60 2.07
N LEU A 56 13.39 20.02 2.69
CA LEU A 56 13.23 18.57 2.76
C LEU A 56 13.12 17.95 1.36
N ALA A 57 12.38 18.57 0.44
CA ALA A 57 12.26 18.10 -0.94
C ALA A 57 13.58 18.24 -1.71
N LYS A 58 14.33 19.33 -1.48
CA LYS A 58 15.62 19.60 -2.12
C LYS A 58 16.71 18.65 -1.63
N THR A 59 16.71 18.28 -0.35
CA THR A 59 17.70 17.39 0.26
C THR A 59 17.26 15.92 0.30
N GLY A 60 16.10 15.59 -0.29
CA GLY A 60 15.53 14.27 -0.38
C GLY A 60 14.81 14.04 -1.70
N ALA A 61 13.63 13.47 -1.63
CA ALA A 61 12.76 13.13 -2.76
C ALA A 61 11.37 13.72 -2.60
N ARG A 62 10.72 14.10 -3.70
CA ARG A 62 9.29 14.40 -3.77
C ARG A 62 8.61 13.61 -4.88
N PHE A 63 7.36 13.23 -4.66
CA PHE A 63 6.54 12.59 -5.67
C PHE A 63 5.62 13.59 -6.35
N THR A 64 5.43 13.41 -7.66
CA THR A 64 4.47 14.20 -8.43
C THR A 64 3.07 13.60 -8.43
N HIS A 65 2.92 12.36 -7.98
CA HIS A 65 1.68 11.59 -8.03
C HIS A 65 1.42 10.79 -6.75
N CYS A 66 1.02 11.48 -5.67
CA CYS A 66 0.53 10.85 -4.44
C CYS A 66 -0.97 11.11 -4.27
N TYR A 67 -1.74 10.05 -4.01
CA TYR A 67 -3.20 10.14 -3.93
C TYR A 67 -3.74 9.62 -2.60
N SER A 68 -4.43 10.51 -1.89
CA SER A 68 -5.20 10.24 -0.69
C SER A 68 -6.66 9.89 -1.02
N GLN A 69 -7.51 9.91 0.00
CA GLN A 69 -8.95 9.92 -0.17
C GLN A 69 -9.49 11.36 -0.12
N PRO A 70 -10.72 11.62 -0.60
CA PRO A 70 -11.27 12.99 -0.65
C PRO A 70 -11.56 13.61 0.73
N LEU A 71 -11.40 12.86 1.82
CA LEU A 71 -11.76 13.28 3.16
C LEU A 71 -10.89 12.61 4.23
N CYS A 72 -10.76 13.27 5.39
CA CYS A 72 -9.82 12.89 6.46
C CYS A 72 -9.98 11.45 6.96
N THR A 73 -11.16 11.00 7.45
CA THR A 73 -11.29 9.65 8.04
C THR A 73 -10.92 8.54 7.05
N PRO A 74 -11.43 8.49 5.80
CA PRO A 74 -11.04 7.43 4.88
C PRO A 74 -9.55 7.44 4.55
N SER A 75 -8.90 8.61 4.45
CA SER A 75 -7.45 8.70 4.28
C SER A 75 -6.69 8.13 5.47
N ARG A 76 -7.12 8.47 6.69
CA ARG A 76 -6.52 7.98 7.95
C ARG A 76 -6.69 6.47 8.12
N VAL A 77 -7.85 5.91 7.77
CA VAL A 77 -8.07 4.45 7.73
C VAL A 77 -7.09 3.79 6.76
N LYS A 78 -6.99 4.32 5.54
CA LYS A 78 -6.19 3.73 4.46
C LYS A 78 -4.69 3.75 4.78
N ILE A 79 -4.16 4.89 5.20
CA ILE A 79 -2.72 5.05 5.50
C ILE A 79 -2.28 4.17 6.66
N MET A 80 -3.11 4.02 7.69
CA MET A 80 -2.77 3.23 8.88
C MET A 80 -2.84 1.73 8.65
N THR A 81 -3.72 1.27 7.76
CA THR A 81 -4.00 -0.17 7.58
C THR A 81 -3.34 -0.78 6.34
N GLY A 82 -2.87 0.05 5.39
CA GLY A 82 -2.35 -0.44 4.10
C GLY A 82 -3.40 -1.10 3.20
N MET A 83 -4.70 -0.89 3.50
CA MET A 83 -5.83 -1.50 2.79
C MET A 83 -6.67 -0.45 2.08
N SER A 84 -7.24 -0.83 0.94
CA SER A 84 -8.27 -0.01 0.27
C SER A 84 -9.51 0.13 1.15
N ASN A 85 -10.08 1.35 1.20
CA ASN A 85 -11.33 1.62 1.91
C ASN A 85 -12.55 0.83 1.39
N ALA A 86 -12.49 0.29 0.18
CA ALA A 86 -13.51 -0.63 -0.31
C ALA A 86 -13.60 -1.92 0.54
N ARG A 87 -12.52 -2.28 1.27
CA ARG A 87 -12.47 -3.48 2.11
C ARG A 87 -12.77 -3.21 3.59
N ASN A 88 -12.39 -2.03 4.10
CA ASN A 88 -12.37 -1.80 5.56
C ASN A 88 -13.00 -0.48 6.04
N TYR A 89 -13.54 0.35 5.16
CA TYR A 89 -14.17 1.59 5.58
C TYR A 89 -15.59 1.35 6.10
N VAL A 90 -15.80 1.61 7.38
CA VAL A 90 -17.10 1.45 8.04
C VAL A 90 -17.93 2.74 7.93
N GLN A 91 -17.43 3.82 8.54
CA GLN A 91 -18.10 5.13 8.55
C GLN A 91 -17.12 6.24 8.94
N PHE A 92 -17.56 7.49 8.77
CA PHE A 92 -16.79 8.66 9.16
C PHE A 92 -16.55 8.67 10.68
N GLY A 93 -15.30 8.94 11.08
CA GLY A 93 -14.87 9.02 12.48
C GLY A 93 -14.58 7.66 13.13
N VAL A 94 -14.55 6.54 12.37
CA VAL A 94 -14.35 5.20 12.93
C VAL A 94 -13.33 4.41 12.13
N LEU A 95 -12.40 3.79 12.83
CA LEU A 95 -11.59 2.65 12.38
C LEU A 95 -12.10 1.39 13.11
N ASP A 96 -12.40 0.33 12.37
CA ASP A 96 -12.83 -0.94 12.98
C ASP A 96 -11.72 -1.48 13.90
N ARG A 97 -12.08 -1.76 15.15
CA ARG A 97 -11.14 -2.23 16.17
C ARG A 97 -10.45 -3.57 15.84
N LYS A 98 -10.96 -4.30 14.86
CA LYS A 98 -10.32 -5.53 14.35
C LYS A 98 -9.15 -5.26 13.41
N GLN A 99 -8.96 -4.03 12.96
CA GLN A 99 -7.92 -3.68 12.02
C GLN A 99 -6.53 -3.65 12.68
N THR A 100 -5.55 -4.17 11.96
CA THR A 100 -4.14 -4.04 12.30
C THR A 100 -3.57 -2.79 11.61
N THR A 101 -2.75 -2.03 12.32
CA THR A 101 -2.13 -0.80 11.82
C THR A 101 -0.61 -0.92 11.74
N PHE A 102 0.05 0.01 11.04
CA PHE A 102 1.50 0.08 11.03
C PHE A 102 2.09 0.22 12.44
N ALA A 103 1.40 0.92 13.36
CA ALA A 103 1.87 1.08 14.73
C ALA A 103 1.91 -0.24 15.50
N HIS A 104 0.89 -1.10 15.36
CA HIS A 104 0.92 -2.45 15.92
C HIS A 104 2.14 -3.26 15.44
N LEU A 105 2.41 -3.19 14.13
CA LEU A 105 3.46 -3.98 13.50
C LEU A 105 4.84 -3.47 13.91
N LEU A 106 5.06 -2.16 13.90
CA LEU A 106 6.32 -1.56 14.34
C LEU A 106 6.57 -1.74 15.84
N LYS A 107 5.52 -1.66 16.67
CA LYS A 107 5.64 -1.96 18.11
C LYS A 107 6.13 -3.39 18.37
N LYS A 108 5.64 -4.38 17.61
CA LYS A 108 6.14 -5.77 17.66
C LYS A 108 7.62 -5.88 17.28
N GLU A 109 8.11 -4.98 16.46
CA GLU A 109 9.51 -4.89 16.04
C GLU A 109 10.40 -4.08 16.99
N GLY A 110 9.87 -3.68 18.15
CA GLY A 110 10.60 -2.99 19.22
C GLY A 110 10.62 -1.46 19.09
N TYR A 111 9.82 -0.87 18.21
CA TYR A 111 9.68 0.58 18.12
C TYR A 111 8.89 1.13 19.30
N ALA A 112 9.36 2.24 19.89
CA ALA A 112 8.50 3.11 20.67
C ALA A 112 7.54 3.83 19.72
N THR A 113 6.27 3.96 20.07
CA THR A 113 5.25 4.49 19.15
C THR A 113 4.48 5.65 19.77
N CYS A 114 4.42 6.79 19.07
CA CYS A 114 3.71 7.97 19.51
C CYS A 114 2.81 8.53 18.41
N ILE A 115 1.62 9.00 18.79
CA ILE A 115 0.75 9.78 17.91
C ILE A 115 0.41 11.12 18.57
N VAL A 116 0.51 12.21 17.79
CA VAL A 116 0.14 13.55 18.25
C VAL A 116 -0.76 14.27 17.24
N GLY A 117 -1.69 15.11 17.70
CA GLY A 117 -2.54 15.94 16.83
C GLY A 117 -3.97 15.43 16.71
N LYS A 118 -4.43 15.06 15.51
CA LYS A 118 -5.82 14.68 15.22
C LYS A 118 -5.98 13.17 15.11
N TRP A 119 -6.94 12.59 15.85
CA TRP A 119 -7.26 11.16 15.77
C TRP A 119 -8.34 10.84 14.72
N GLN A 120 -9.58 11.11 15.04
CA GLN A 120 -10.78 10.94 14.20
C GLN A 120 -11.01 9.49 13.71
N LEU A 121 -10.68 8.49 14.52
CA LEU A 121 -10.76 7.06 14.21
C LEU A 121 -11.42 6.22 15.31
N GLY A 122 -12.18 6.86 16.21
CA GLY A 122 -12.90 6.29 17.35
C GLY A 122 -12.94 7.27 18.49
N LYS A 123 -13.88 7.07 19.41
CA LYS A 123 -14.07 7.95 20.60
C LYS A 123 -13.74 7.25 21.91
N GLU A 124 -13.39 5.99 21.87
CA GLU A 124 -13.00 5.21 23.04
C GLU A 124 -11.68 5.76 23.58
N ILE A 125 -11.59 5.92 24.90
CA ILE A 125 -10.43 6.53 25.56
C ILE A 125 -9.12 5.76 25.29
N ASP A 126 -9.20 4.45 25.14
CA ASP A 126 -8.09 3.55 24.84
C ASP A 126 -7.79 3.43 23.34
N SER A 127 -8.54 4.14 22.47
CA SER A 127 -8.47 3.94 21.02
C SER A 127 -7.04 4.07 20.45
N PRO A 128 -6.22 5.08 20.80
CA PRO A 128 -4.85 5.18 20.30
C PRO A 128 -3.97 4.00 20.75
N GLN A 129 -4.07 3.59 22.02
CA GLN A 129 -3.31 2.46 22.58
C GLN A 129 -3.76 1.13 21.97
N HIS A 130 -5.08 0.96 21.78
CA HIS A 130 -5.63 -0.20 21.10
C HIS A 130 -5.07 -0.36 19.68
N PHE A 131 -4.84 0.74 18.96
CA PHE A 131 -4.29 0.72 17.61
C PHE A 131 -2.75 0.78 17.55
N GLY A 132 -2.07 0.53 18.68
CA GLY A 132 -0.64 0.23 18.73
C GLY A 132 0.26 1.39 19.15
N PHE A 133 -0.27 2.54 19.59
CA PHE A 133 0.54 3.65 20.07
C PHE A 133 0.78 3.52 21.59
N ASP A 134 2.05 3.66 22.01
CA ASP A 134 2.44 3.66 23.41
C ASP A 134 2.03 4.98 24.07
N GLU A 135 2.21 6.09 23.36
CA GLU A 135 1.93 7.44 23.84
C GLU A 135 1.05 8.20 22.84
N SER A 136 0.23 9.09 23.36
CA SER A 136 -0.65 9.93 22.56
C SER A 136 -0.84 11.31 23.17
N CYS A 137 -0.86 12.36 22.31
CA CYS A 137 -1.26 13.71 22.68
C CYS A 137 -2.22 14.25 21.60
N LEU A 138 -3.52 14.13 21.83
CA LEU A 138 -4.54 14.25 20.80
C LEU A 138 -5.56 15.34 21.10
N TRP A 139 -5.96 16.07 20.07
CA TRP A 139 -7.05 17.03 20.18
C TRP A 139 -8.38 16.29 20.22
N GLN A 140 -9.10 16.42 21.34
CA GLN A 140 -10.51 16.04 21.56
C GLN A 140 -10.94 14.71 20.91
N HIS A 141 -10.20 13.61 21.06
CA HIS A 141 -10.62 12.38 20.40
C HIS A 141 -11.87 11.73 21.05
N THR A 142 -12.10 11.92 22.35
CA THR A 142 -13.24 11.34 23.08
C THR A 142 -14.46 12.24 23.11
N ARG A 143 -14.30 13.56 22.92
CA ARG A 143 -15.42 14.50 22.97
C ARG A 143 -15.48 15.43 21.74
N ALA A 144 -16.69 15.66 21.24
CA ALA A 144 -16.90 16.58 20.14
C ALA A 144 -16.85 18.05 20.63
N ALA A 145 -16.23 18.94 19.86
CA ALA A 145 -16.14 20.37 20.16
C ALA A 145 -17.51 21.02 20.40
N ARG A 146 -18.55 20.61 19.64
CA ARG A 146 -19.92 21.10 19.79
C ARG A 146 -20.58 20.73 21.11
N ASP A 147 -20.12 19.67 21.78
CA ASP A 147 -20.67 19.25 23.08
C ASP A 147 -20.32 20.26 24.20
N GLN A 148 -19.41 21.22 23.92
CA GLN A 148 -18.94 22.24 24.82
C GLN A 148 -19.14 23.67 24.31
N GLY A 149 -19.71 23.83 23.10
CA GLY A 149 -19.90 25.14 22.47
C GLY A 149 -18.61 25.88 22.12
N LYS A 150 -17.44 25.23 22.21
CA LYS A 150 -16.12 25.83 21.94
C LYS A 150 -15.34 24.98 20.94
N ASP A 151 -14.76 25.63 19.96
CA ASP A 151 -13.70 25.04 19.15
C ASP A 151 -12.36 25.26 19.87
N THR A 152 -11.81 24.19 20.41
CA THR A 152 -10.60 24.20 21.23
C THR A 152 -9.41 23.58 20.51
N ARG A 153 -9.30 23.73 19.18
CA ARG A 153 -8.19 23.12 18.45
C ARG A 153 -6.94 23.98 18.36
N TYR A 154 -7.07 25.30 18.36
CA TYR A 154 -5.96 26.22 18.17
C TYR A 154 -5.59 26.97 19.45
N PRO A 155 -6.16 28.16 19.79
CA PRO A 155 -5.86 28.80 21.06
C PRO A 155 -6.57 28.07 22.20
N ASN A 156 -5.90 27.96 23.34
CA ASN A 156 -6.39 27.29 24.54
C ASN A 156 -6.93 25.90 24.26
N PRO A 157 -6.09 24.97 23.77
CA PRO A 157 -6.56 23.67 23.30
C PRO A 157 -7.06 22.80 24.45
N HIS A 158 -8.04 21.95 24.13
CA HIS A 158 -8.33 20.77 24.93
C HIS A 158 -7.62 19.57 24.32
N LEU A 159 -6.69 18.99 25.04
CA LEU A 159 -5.93 17.83 24.62
C LEU A 159 -6.22 16.63 25.53
N GLU A 160 -6.06 15.45 24.97
CA GLU A 160 -6.10 14.18 25.70
C GLU A 160 -4.73 13.52 25.58
N ILE A 161 -4.01 13.49 26.70
CA ILE A 161 -2.63 12.99 26.80
C ILE A 161 -2.68 11.62 27.46
N ASN A 162 -2.37 10.57 26.72
CA ASN A 162 -2.42 9.16 27.18
C ASN A 162 -3.77 8.81 27.85
N GLY A 163 -4.87 9.30 27.28
CA GLY A 163 -6.22 9.10 27.78
C GLY A 163 -6.64 10.03 28.90
N GLN A 164 -5.80 10.98 29.31
CA GLN A 164 -6.15 11.98 30.35
C GLN A 164 -6.41 13.34 29.71
N ALA A 165 -7.58 13.89 29.99
CA ALA A 165 -7.99 15.19 29.47
C ALA A 165 -7.22 16.33 30.17
N LYS A 166 -6.77 17.32 29.37
CA LYS A 166 -6.09 18.52 29.84
C LYS A 166 -6.59 19.74 29.08
N ASP A 167 -7.11 20.72 29.82
CA ASP A 167 -7.45 22.03 29.27
C ASP A 167 -6.27 22.99 29.43
N TYR A 168 -5.96 23.71 28.37
CA TYR A 168 -5.00 24.81 28.35
C TYR A 168 -5.78 26.14 28.30
N ASN A 169 -5.43 27.11 29.13
CA ASN A 169 -6.23 28.32 29.32
C ASN A 169 -5.42 29.62 29.39
N ASN A 170 -4.09 29.55 29.12
CA ASN A 170 -3.19 30.69 29.27
C ASN A 170 -2.66 31.19 27.91
N GLY A 171 -3.40 30.93 26.83
CA GLY A 171 -3.04 31.37 25.50
C GLY A 171 -2.17 30.37 24.71
N GLU A 172 -1.95 29.17 25.25
CA GLU A 172 -1.20 28.13 24.56
C GLU A 172 -1.83 27.83 23.18
N TYR A 173 -1.00 27.52 22.21
CA TYR A 173 -1.45 27.19 20.86
C TYR A 173 -1.34 25.67 20.62
N GLY A 174 -2.45 25.04 20.28
CA GLY A 174 -2.55 23.58 20.16
C GLY A 174 -1.47 22.92 19.30
N PRO A 175 -1.20 23.43 18.08
CA PRO A 175 -0.11 22.90 17.24
C PRO A 175 1.27 22.96 17.91
N ASP A 176 1.59 23.99 18.69
CA ASP A 176 2.86 24.06 19.41
C ASP A 176 2.92 22.97 20.48
N VAL A 177 1.89 22.87 21.32
CA VAL A 177 1.84 21.91 22.43
C VAL A 177 2.00 20.47 21.93
N VAL A 178 1.31 20.09 20.86
CA VAL A 178 1.41 18.71 20.34
C VAL A 178 2.74 18.46 19.63
N THR A 179 3.34 19.48 19.01
CA THR A 179 4.68 19.37 18.40
C THR A 179 5.75 19.25 19.47
N ASP A 180 5.66 20.03 20.57
CA ASP A 180 6.57 19.92 21.70
C ASP A 180 6.50 18.53 22.33
N TYR A 181 5.29 17.98 22.50
CA TYR A 181 5.13 16.62 23.02
C TYR A 181 5.84 15.57 22.14
N LEU A 182 5.78 15.72 20.81
CA LEU A 182 6.50 14.83 19.90
C LEU A 182 8.02 15.01 20.02
N CYS A 183 8.50 16.26 20.17
CA CYS A 183 9.93 16.55 20.37
C CYS A 183 10.44 15.92 21.67
N ASP A 184 9.69 16.05 22.76
CA ASP A 184 10.01 15.42 24.06
C ASP A 184 9.99 13.88 23.98
N PHE A 185 9.04 13.32 23.22
CA PHE A 185 9.01 11.88 22.95
C PHE A 185 10.27 11.41 22.21
N MET A 186 10.72 12.13 21.19
CA MET A 186 11.94 11.81 20.43
C MET A 186 13.17 11.84 21.35
N GLU A 187 13.28 12.83 22.23
CA GLU A 187 14.37 12.96 23.19
C GLU A 187 14.40 11.81 24.19
N ARG A 188 13.25 11.46 24.79
CA ARG A 188 13.14 10.34 25.74
C ARG A 188 13.41 8.95 25.11
N ASN A 189 13.32 8.83 23.78
CA ASN A 189 13.48 7.57 23.09
C ASN A 189 14.70 7.56 22.13
N GLN A 190 15.66 8.48 22.28
CA GLN A 190 16.81 8.63 21.39
C GLN A 190 17.72 7.39 21.27
N ASP A 191 17.67 6.52 22.28
CA ASP A 191 18.52 5.32 22.36
C ASP A 191 17.89 4.06 21.73
N ARG A 192 16.64 4.15 21.27
CA ARG A 192 15.93 3.05 20.60
C ARG A 192 15.15 3.54 19.38
N PRO A 193 14.80 2.66 18.42
CA PRO A 193 14.00 3.08 17.29
C PRO A 193 12.62 3.54 17.72
N PHE A 194 12.11 4.59 17.09
CA PHE A 194 10.77 5.11 17.35
C PHE A 194 10.00 5.45 16.09
N LEU A 195 8.67 5.40 16.22
CA LEU A 195 7.69 5.90 15.27
C LEU A 195 6.99 7.12 15.89
N GLY A 196 7.13 8.29 15.26
CA GLY A 196 6.30 9.47 15.49
C GLY A 196 5.30 9.64 14.34
N TYR A 197 4.00 9.49 14.63
CA TYR A 197 2.95 9.81 13.67
C TYR A 197 2.27 11.11 14.07
N TYR A 198 2.38 12.12 13.21
CA TYR A 198 1.82 13.44 13.44
C TYR A 198 0.75 13.78 12.40
N PRO A 199 -0.48 13.25 12.52
CA PRO A 199 -1.63 13.79 11.81
C PRO A 199 -2.01 15.16 12.40
N MET A 200 -1.55 16.21 11.74
CA MET A 200 -1.73 17.60 12.22
C MET A 200 -3.21 18.00 12.28
N ILE A 201 -3.51 19.02 13.07
CA ILE A 201 -4.80 19.71 13.05
C ILE A 201 -4.80 20.93 12.12
N LEU A 202 -3.63 21.39 11.68
CA LEU A 202 -3.42 22.47 10.72
C LEU A 202 -3.40 21.95 9.29
N PRO A 203 -3.83 22.76 8.30
CA PRO A 203 -4.53 24.06 8.38
C PRO A 203 -6.06 23.93 8.24
N HIS A 204 -6.69 22.96 8.89
CA HIS A 204 -8.15 22.72 8.84
C HIS A 204 -8.96 23.93 9.35
N ASP A 205 -10.13 24.17 8.77
CA ASP A 205 -11.07 25.19 9.26
C ASP A 205 -11.49 24.96 10.75
N PRO A 206 -11.85 26.03 11.49
CA PRO A 206 -11.99 27.45 11.11
C PRO A 206 -10.62 28.10 10.89
N PHE A 207 -10.51 28.83 9.77
CA PHE A 207 -9.28 29.55 9.46
C PHE A 207 -9.10 30.73 10.42
N ARG A 208 -8.14 30.63 11.30
CA ARG A 208 -7.87 31.63 12.37
C ARG A 208 -6.42 32.10 12.28
N PRO A 209 -6.13 33.30 12.78
CA PRO A 209 -4.76 33.74 12.96
C PRO A 209 -3.94 32.73 13.78
N THR A 210 -2.69 32.58 13.43
CA THR A 210 -1.66 31.85 14.19
C THR A 210 -0.93 32.79 15.14
N PRO A 211 -0.10 32.31 16.08
CA PRO A 211 0.75 33.17 16.91
C PRO A 211 1.69 34.08 16.10
N ASP A 212 2.05 33.67 14.86
CA ASP A 212 2.93 34.44 13.99
C ASP A 212 2.16 35.38 13.04
N SER A 213 0.84 35.40 13.09
CA SER A 213 0.04 36.25 12.22
C SER A 213 0.21 37.72 12.58
N GLU A 214 0.48 38.54 11.58
CA GLU A 214 0.65 39.98 11.71
C GLU A 214 -0.60 40.66 12.30
N ASN A 215 -1.78 40.16 11.97
CA ASN A 215 -3.06 40.61 12.53
C ASN A 215 -3.74 39.47 13.33
N PRO A 216 -3.59 39.43 14.68
CA PRO A 216 -4.16 38.37 15.53
C PRO A 216 -5.69 38.42 15.61
N LYS A 217 -6.34 39.47 15.07
CA LYS A 217 -7.79 39.64 15.01
C LYS A 217 -8.37 39.49 13.59
N SER A 218 -7.56 39.01 12.64
CA SER A 218 -7.99 38.84 11.25
C SER A 218 -9.21 37.91 11.15
N LYS A 219 -10.18 38.35 10.34
CA LYS A 219 -11.35 37.55 9.93
C LYS A 219 -11.28 37.12 8.47
N ASP A 220 -10.19 37.46 7.77
CA ASP A 220 -9.94 37.05 6.39
C ASP A 220 -9.49 35.57 6.35
N GLY A 221 -10.41 34.69 5.95
CA GLY A 221 -10.15 33.24 5.89
C GLY A 221 -9.00 32.87 4.94
N THR A 222 -8.84 33.58 3.82
CA THR A 222 -7.78 33.32 2.86
C THR A 222 -6.40 33.69 3.43
N ARG A 223 -6.30 34.86 4.08
CA ARG A 223 -5.10 35.29 4.76
C ARG A 223 -4.75 34.34 5.91
N ASN A 224 -5.74 34.01 6.75
CA ASN A 224 -5.56 33.13 7.88
C ASN A 224 -5.11 31.72 7.43
N TYR A 225 -5.70 31.19 6.35
CA TYR A 225 -5.25 29.90 5.78
C TYR A 225 -3.78 29.95 5.32
N ARG A 226 -3.34 31.07 4.71
CA ARG A 226 -1.94 31.28 4.32
C ARG A 226 -1.02 31.23 5.53
N ASP A 227 -1.38 31.94 6.61
CA ASP A 227 -0.62 31.95 7.86
C ASP A 227 -0.58 30.55 8.47
N MET A 228 -1.69 29.80 8.42
CA MET A 228 -1.77 28.44 8.94
C MET A 228 -0.90 27.45 8.13
N VAL A 229 -0.81 27.60 6.82
CA VAL A 229 0.12 26.80 5.98
C VAL A 229 1.57 27.10 6.32
N ALA A 230 1.92 28.37 6.50
CA ALA A 230 3.26 28.75 6.96
C ALA A 230 3.57 28.19 8.36
N TYR A 231 2.55 28.07 9.22
CA TYR A 231 2.71 27.47 10.54
C TYR A 231 2.87 25.94 10.49
N VAL A 232 2.22 25.25 9.53
CA VAL A 232 2.52 23.82 9.23
C VAL A 232 4.01 23.66 8.93
N ASP A 233 4.53 24.49 8.03
CA ASP A 233 5.94 24.45 7.62
C ASP A 233 6.88 24.73 8.81
N LYS A 234 6.56 25.70 9.67
CA LYS A 234 7.29 25.98 10.90
C LYS A 234 7.35 24.77 11.85
N MET A 235 6.21 24.05 12.02
CA MET A 235 6.19 22.85 12.87
C MET A 235 7.04 21.72 12.29
N VAL A 236 7.04 21.56 10.96
CA VAL A 236 7.93 20.62 10.29
C VAL A 236 9.39 21.00 10.55
N GLY A 237 9.74 22.29 10.41
CA GLY A 237 11.08 22.80 10.72
C GLY A 237 11.50 22.51 12.15
N LYS A 238 10.60 22.70 13.13
CA LYS A 238 10.85 22.42 14.54
C LYS A 238 11.20 20.95 14.80
N ILE A 239 10.45 20.01 14.19
CA ILE A 239 10.72 18.57 14.28
C ILE A 239 12.08 18.22 13.69
N VAL A 240 12.39 18.74 12.50
CA VAL A 240 13.67 18.50 11.83
C VAL A 240 14.84 19.05 12.66
N SER A 241 14.72 20.28 13.19
CA SER A 241 15.72 20.88 14.06
C SER A 241 15.95 20.07 15.34
N LYS A 242 14.89 19.51 15.93
CA LYS A 242 15.01 18.61 17.10
C LYS A 242 15.75 17.32 16.76
N LEU A 243 15.52 16.73 15.58
CA LEU A 243 16.28 15.57 15.11
C LEU A 243 17.77 15.89 14.89
N ASP A 244 18.08 17.10 14.42
CA ASP A 244 19.46 17.56 14.25
C ASP A 244 20.13 17.78 15.63
N GLU A 245 19.45 18.44 16.57
CA GLU A 245 19.90 18.67 17.96
C GLU A 245 20.25 17.35 18.65
N LEU A 246 19.43 16.32 18.47
CA LEU A 246 19.61 14.99 19.07
C LEU A 246 20.62 14.12 18.30
N GLY A 247 21.17 14.58 17.16
CA GLY A 247 22.06 13.77 16.30
C GLY A 247 21.37 12.58 15.64
N LEU A 248 20.04 12.61 15.52
CA LEU A 248 19.24 11.49 14.99
C LEU A 248 18.90 11.62 13.50
N ARG A 249 19.20 12.78 12.90
CA ARG A 249 18.74 13.16 11.56
C ARG A 249 19.12 12.16 10.47
N GLU A 250 20.36 11.67 10.50
CA GLU A 250 20.89 10.72 9.50
C GLU A 250 20.26 9.33 9.59
N ASN A 251 19.77 8.94 10.77
CA ASN A 251 19.10 7.66 10.99
C ASN A 251 17.58 7.82 11.12
N THR A 252 16.98 8.83 10.48
CA THR A 252 15.54 9.08 10.55
C THR A 252 14.96 9.30 9.17
N LEU A 253 13.97 8.46 8.78
CA LEU A 253 13.10 8.69 7.63
C LEU A 253 11.99 9.65 8.04
N VAL A 254 11.94 10.83 7.41
CA VAL A 254 10.85 11.80 7.55
C VAL A 254 10.00 11.76 6.29
N LEU A 255 8.71 11.46 6.45
CA LEU A 255 7.69 11.52 5.40
C LEU A 255 6.70 12.65 5.72
N PHE A 256 6.42 13.51 4.73
CA PHE A 256 5.40 14.53 4.81
C PHE A 256 4.35 14.32 3.72
N THR A 257 3.07 14.33 4.10
CA THR A 257 1.92 14.25 3.19
C THR A 257 0.72 15.04 3.72
N CYS A 258 -0.46 14.93 3.08
CA CYS A 258 -1.72 15.50 3.57
C CYS A 258 -2.88 14.51 3.42
N ASP A 259 -3.86 14.59 4.30
CA ASP A 259 -4.98 13.64 4.32
C ASP A 259 -5.99 13.83 3.17
N ASN A 260 -6.15 15.02 2.63
CA ASN A 260 -6.98 15.30 1.45
C ASN A 260 -6.64 16.68 0.85
N GLY A 261 -7.22 16.98 -0.29
CA GLY A 261 -7.03 18.28 -0.94
C GLY A 261 -7.57 19.46 -0.13
N THR A 262 -7.16 20.65 -0.53
CA THR A 262 -7.48 21.94 0.10
C THR A 262 -9.01 22.16 0.21
N SER A 263 -9.42 22.88 1.26
CA SER A 263 -10.82 23.29 1.44
C SER A 263 -11.38 24.01 0.21
N GLY A 264 -12.62 23.70 -0.17
CA GLY A 264 -13.32 24.35 -1.29
C GLY A 264 -13.53 25.86 -1.14
N ALA A 265 -13.29 26.43 0.06
CA ALA A 265 -13.32 27.87 0.28
C ALA A 265 -12.06 28.61 -0.19
N ILE A 266 -10.98 27.87 -0.47
CA ILE A 266 -9.65 28.41 -0.79
C ILE A 266 -9.34 28.27 -2.28
N LYS A 267 -8.67 29.29 -2.83
CA LYS A 267 -8.04 29.25 -4.16
C LYS A 267 -6.55 29.44 -4.00
N SER A 268 -5.78 28.64 -4.72
CA SER A 268 -4.32 28.66 -4.69
C SER A 268 -3.77 28.71 -6.11
N GLU A 269 -2.56 29.20 -6.26
CA GLU A 269 -1.89 29.22 -7.56
C GLU A 269 -0.89 28.03 -7.64
N LEU A 270 -0.97 27.29 -8.75
CA LEU A 270 -0.08 26.19 -9.10
C LEU A 270 0.41 26.35 -10.54
N ASN A 271 1.73 26.51 -10.74
CA ASN A 271 2.34 26.68 -12.06
C ASN A 271 1.67 27.79 -12.88
N GLY A 272 1.41 28.94 -12.27
CA GLY A 272 0.79 30.12 -12.91
C GLY A 272 -0.73 29.98 -13.16
N LYS A 273 -1.40 28.95 -12.64
CA LYS A 273 -2.84 28.75 -12.79
C LYS A 273 -3.56 28.71 -11.45
N MET A 274 -4.69 29.42 -11.36
CA MET A 274 -5.54 29.34 -10.17
C MET A 274 -6.24 27.99 -10.08
N VAL A 275 -6.11 27.32 -8.95
CA VAL A 275 -6.73 26.05 -8.61
C VAL A 275 -7.70 26.26 -7.45
N GLN A 276 -8.95 25.84 -7.63
CA GLN A 276 -9.95 25.81 -6.56
C GLN A 276 -9.72 24.57 -5.70
N GLY A 277 -9.70 24.73 -4.38
CA GLY A 277 -9.70 23.61 -3.45
C GLY A 277 -10.90 22.67 -3.66
N GLY A 278 -10.70 21.38 -3.46
CA GLY A 278 -11.68 20.35 -3.79
C GLY A 278 -11.91 19.29 -2.70
N LYS A 279 -11.67 19.62 -1.43
CA LYS A 279 -12.00 18.71 -0.32
C LYS A 279 -13.40 18.10 -0.51
N ARG A 280 -13.54 16.78 -0.33
CA ARG A 280 -14.74 15.95 -0.57
C ARG A 280 -15.04 15.66 -2.05
N GLN A 281 -14.27 16.17 -3.01
CA GLN A 281 -14.43 15.85 -4.42
C GLN A 281 -13.54 14.69 -4.81
N MET A 282 -14.04 13.87 -5.73
CA MET A 282 -13.30 12.72 -6.27
C MET A 282 -12.23 13.12 -7.31
N THR A 283 -12.17 14.40 -7.69
CA THR A 283 -11.18 14.96 -8.61
C THR A 283 -9.80 15.13 -7.95
N ASP A 284 -8.79 15.48 -8.73
CA ASP A 284 -7.43 15.74 -8.22
C ASP A 284 -7.42 16.84 -7.16
N ALA A 285 -8.30 17.85 -7.27
CA ALA A 285 -8.41 18.90 -6.26
C ALA A 285 -8.79 18.38 -4.86
N GLY A 286 -9.39 17.17 -4.76
CA GLY A 286 -9.73 16.55 -3.48
C GLY A 286 -8.82 15.41 -3.06
N THR A 287 -8.04 14.84 -3.98
CA THR A 287 -7.30 13.60 -3.73
C THR A 287 -5.79 13.66 -4.01
N HIS A 288 -5.34 14.61 -4.80
CA HIS A 288 -3.91 14.77 -5.10
C HIS A 288 -3.24 15.60 -4.00
N VAL A 289 -2.30 14.98 -3.30
CA VAL A 289 -1.65 15.54 -2.11
C VAL A 289 -0.13 15.54 -2.26
N PRO A 290 0.61 16.40 -1.52
CA PRO A 290 2.06 16.35 -1.52
C PRO A 290 2.57 15.05 -0.89
N LEU A 291 3.72 14.56 -1.37
CA LEU A 291 4.53 13.56 -0.69
C LEU A 291 6.00 13.94 -0.82
N ILE A 292 6.63 14.19 0.32
CA ILE A 292 8.06 14.46 0.45
C ILE A 292 8.66 13.39 1.37
N ALA A 293 9.77 12.81 0.96
CA ALA A 293 10.54 11.84 1.72
C ALA A 293 11.97 12.34 1.90
N ASN A 294 12.44 12.35 3.14
CA ASN A 294 13.79 12.79 3.43
C ASN A 294 14.45 11.87 4.45
N TRP A 295 15.62 11.35 4.07
CA TRP A 295 16.46 10.50 4.90
C TRP A 295 17.91 10.72 4.45
N PRO A 296 18.65 11.61 5.10
CA PRO A 296 20.01 11.94 4.68
C PRO A 296 20.90 10.70 4.56
N LYS A 297 21.79 10.72 3.58
CA LYS A 297 22.70 9.61 3.22
C LYS A 297 22.01 8.34 2.67
N THR A 298 20.70 8.19 2.83
CA THR A 298 19.94 7.03 2.34
C THR A 298 19.13 7.36 1.08
N ILE A 299 18.52 8.55 1.05
CA ILE A 299 17.79 9.06 -0.12
C ILE A 299 18.71 10.01 -0.88
N PRO A 300 18.97 9.79 -2.19
CA PRO A 300 19.69 10.75 -3.02
C PRO A 300 18.96 12.09 -3.07
N VAL A 301 19.72 13.19 -3.10
CA VAL A 301 19.14 14.55 -3.07
C VAL A 301 18.45 14.94 -4.38
N LYS A 302 17.49 15.88 -4.31
CA LYS A 302 16.80 16.53 -5.46
C LYS A 302 16.03 15.56 -6.35
N GLN A 303 15.57 14.44 -5.81
CA GLN A 303 14.77 13.51 -6.62
C GLN A 303 13.36 14.03 -6.84
N VAL A 304 12.92 13.97 -8.09
CA VAL A 304 11.54 14.18 -8.50
C VAL A 304 11.06 12.87 -9.08
N ILE A 305 10.16 12.19 -8.39
CA ILE A 305 9.68 10.85 -8.72
C ILE A 305 8.26 10.98 -9.29
N GLU A 306 8.09 10.49 -10.52
CA GLU A 306 6.80 10.53 -11.22
C GLU A 306 5.94 9.30 -10.98
N ASP A 307 6.45 8.31 -10.23
CA ASP A 307 5.70 7.10 -9.90
C ASP A 307 4.47 7.41 -9.06
N LEU A 308 3.46 6.56 -9.23
CA LEU A 308 2.22 6.63 -8.45
C LEU A 308 2.45 6.15 -7.02
N VAL A 309 1.88 6.87 -6.07
CA VAL A 309 1.77 6.46 -4.67
C VAL A 309 0.32 6.51 -4.22
N ASP A 310 -0.14 5.42 -3.64
CA ASP A 310 -1.44 5.27 -3.00
C ASP A 310 -1.28 5.31 -1.47
N PHE A 311 -2.25 5.84 -0.74
CA PHE A 311 -2.17 5.88 0.73
C PHE A 311 -2.04 4.52 1.40
N SER A 312 -2.44 3.44 0.72
CA SER A 312 -2.16 2.08 1.19
C SER A 312 -0.67 1.72 1.20
N ASP A 313 0.18 2.46 0.47
CA ASP A 313 1.61 2.17 0.32
C ASP A 313 2.46 2.57 1.53
N PHE A 314 1.93 3.44 2.40
CA PHE A 314 2.68 3.92 3.57
C PHE A 314 2.99 2.81 4.58
N LEU A 315 2.03 1.94 4.90
CA LEU A 315 2.26 0.82 5.83
C LEU A 315 3.40 -0.09 5.35
N PRO A 316 3.38 -0.66 4.12
CA PRO A 316 4.47 -1.50 3.67
C PRO A 316 5.79 -0.73 3.52
N THR A 317 5.78 0.58 3.23
CA THR A 317 7.00 1.39 3.16
C THR A 317 7.65 1.60 4.53
N LEU A 318 6.84 1.86 5.56
CA LEU A 318 7.35 2.01 6.93
C LEU A 318 7.94 0.70 7.44
N LEU A 319 7.31 -0.44 7.17
CA LEU A 319 7.84 -1.76 7.53
C LEU A 319 9.13 -2.08 6.76
N ASP A 320 9.18 -1.80 5.47
CA ASP A 320 10.36 -2.00 4.63
C ASP A 320 11.54 -1.13 5.13
N ALA A 321 11.30 0.14 5.48
CA ALA A 321 12.31 1.00 6.09
C ALA A 321 12.79 0.46 7.46
N ALA A 322 11.90 -0.14 8.23
CA ALA A 322 12.22 -0.80 9.50
C ALA A 322 12.90 -2.17 9.32
N GLN A 323 13.07 -2.63 8.07
CA GLN A 323 13.57 -3.98 7.74
C GLN A 323 12.71 -5.09 8.39
N SER A 324 11.41 -4.83 8.53
CA SER A 324 10.42 -5.72 9.10
C SER A 324 9.69 -6.49 7.99
N PRO A 325 9.47 -7.80 8.14
CA PRO A 325 8.73 -8.56 7.14
C PRO A 325 7.26 -8.12 7.08
N LEU A 326 6.70 -8.12 5.89
CA LEU A 326 5.26 -7.92 5.74
C LEU A 326 4.49 -9.10 6.36
N PRO A 327 3.41 -8.82 7.10
CA PRO A 327 2.60 -9.87 7.71
C PRO A 327 1.90 -10.72 6.64
N THR A 328 2.08 -12.02 6.72
CA THR A 328 1.51 -12.96 5.72
C THR A 328 0.03 -13.23 5.91
N ASN A 329 -0.51 -12.93 7.09
CA ASN A 329 -1.91 -13.14 7.44
C ASN A 329 -2.80 -11.91 7.21
N LEU A 330 -2.26 -10.78 6.78
CA LEU A 330 -3.03 -9.58 6.48
C LEU A 330 -3.23 -9.41 4.97
N THR A 331 -4.39 -8.90 4.59
CA THR A 331 -4.62 -8.40 3.24
C THR A 331 -4.08 -6.98 3.17
N LEU A 332 -3.05 -6.75 2.34
CA LEU A 332 -2.51 -5.44 2.05
C LEU A 332 -2.74 -5.13 0.57
N ASP A 333 -3.26 -3.93 0.28
CA ASP A 333 -3.43 -3.42 -1.09
C ASP A 333 -2.27 -2.47 -1.47
N GLY A 334 -1.44 -2.12 -0.50
CA GLY A 334 -0.26 -1.27 -0.65
C GLY A 334 0.99 -2.04 -1.05
N GLN A 335 1.93 -1.33 -1.65
CA GLN A 335 3.29 -1.78 -1.93
C GLN A 335 4.31 -0.73 -1.48
N SER A 336 5.50 -1.16 -1.06
CA SER A 336 6.54 -0.23 -0.61
C SER A 336 7.04 0.65 -1.75
N PHE A 337 7.14 1.96 -1.49
CA PHE A 337 7.83 2.92 -2.36
C PHE A 337 9.26 3.24 -1.86
N LEU A 338 9.76 2.50 -0.88
CA LEU A 338 11.14 2.69 -0.39
C LEU A 338 12.19 2.48 -1.49
N PRO A 339 12.08 1.46 -2.39
CA PRO A 339 13.03 1.30 -3.49
C PRO A 339 13.12 2.54 -4.39
N GLN A 340 11.98 3.18 -4.73
CA GLN A 340 11.95 4.38 -5.56
C GLN A 340 12.73 5.54 -4.92
N ILE A 341 12.47 5.82 -3.64
CA ILE A 341 13.15 6.93 -2.96
C ILE A 341 14.62 6.67 -2.65
N THR A 342 15.04 5.40 -2.57
CA THR A 342 16.44 5.02 -2.31
C THR A 342 17.25 4.77 -3.59
N GLY A 343 16.65 4.95 -4.77
CA GLY A 343 17.31 4.73 -6.06
C GLY A 343 17.61 3.26 -6.36
N LYS A 344 16.93 2.32 -5.70
CA LYS A 344 17.06 0.89 -5.96
C LYS A 344 16.10 0.45 -7.07
N GLN A 345 16.34 -0.75 -7.62
CA GLN A 345 15.40 -1.34 -8.56
C GLN A 345 14.02 -1.45 -7.92
N ALA A 346 13.03 -0.83 -8.55
CA ALA A 346 11.66 -0.74 -8.08
C ALA A 346 10.68 -1.41 -9.06
N ASN A 347 9.52 -1.80 -8.56
CA ASN A 347 8.37 -2.18 -9.37
C ASN A 347 7.21 -1.24 -9.00
N PRO A 348 7.18 -0.01 -9.55
CA PRO A 348 6.17 0.98 -9.22
C PRO A 348 4.79 0.50 -9.63
N ARG A 349 3.76 0.93 -8.87
CA ARG A 349 2.38 0.58 -9.21
C ARG A 349 1.95 1.23 -10.52
N LYS A 350 1.11 0.53 -11.27
CA LYS A 350 0.58 1.01 -12.55
C LYS A 350 -0.69 1.83 -12.39
N TRP A 351 -1.34 1.75 -11.25
CA TRP A 351 -2.59 2.45 -10.94
C TRP A 351 -2.75 2.67 -9.43
N VAL A 352 -3.55 3.66 -9.06
CA VAL A 352 -4.04 3.90 -7.70
C VAL A 352 -5.56 3.81 -7.67
N HIS A 353 -6.13 3.54 -6.49
CA HIS A 353 -7.55 3.34 -6.28
C HIS A 353 -8.09 4.29 -5.19
N CYS A 354 -9.22 4.91 -5.46
CA CYS A 354 -9.98 5.69 -4.50
C CYS A 354 -11.37 5.10 -4.30
N TYR A 355 -11.76 4.98 -3.05
CA TYR A 355 -13.12 4.62 -2.62
C TYR A 355 -13.63 5.69 -1.67
N TYR A 356 -14.77 6.27 -1.96
CA TYR A 356 -15.38 7.28 -1.11
C TYR A 356 -16.88 7.07 -0.96
N ARG A 357 -17.36 7.04 0.28
CA ARG A 357 -18.78 6.98 0.63
C ARG A 357 -19.12 8.11 1.58
N ARG A 358 -19.97 9.02 1.15
CA ARG A 358 -20.45 10.14 1.96
C ARG A 358 -21.70 9.73 2.75
N GLY A 359 -21.55 9.54 4.04
CA GLY A 359 -22.67 9.14 4.91
C GLY A 359 -23.36 7.87 4.42
N LYS A 360 -24.66 7.98 4.09
CA LYS A 360 -25.49 6.89 3.55
C LYS A 360 -25.55 6.84 2.02
N GLU A 361 -24.87 7.75 1.31
CA GLU A 361 -24.83 7.76 -0.15
C GLU A 361 -24.17 6.50 -0.71
N LYS A 362 -24.47 6.19 -1.98
CA LYS A 362 -23.78 5.14 -2.71
C LYS A 362 -22.29 5.48 -2.78
N ALA A 363 -21.45 4.51 -2.53
CA ALA A 363 -20.02 4.67 -2.70
C ALA A 363 -19.68 5.00 -4.16
N GLN A 364 -18.68 5.83 -4.34
CA GLN A 364 -18.07 6.14 -5.63
C GLN A 364 -16.64 5.64 -5.60
N GLN A 365 -16.17 5.13 -6.72
CA GLN A 365 -14.81 4.61 -6.85
C GLN A 365 -14.21 5.05 -8.17
N TRP A 366 -12.90 5.19 -8.17
CA TRP A 366 -12.14 5.31 -9.40
C TRP A 366 -10.78 4.61 -9.27
N THR A 367 -10.22 4.25 -10.42
CA THR A 367 -8.81 3.89 -10.59
C THR A 367 -8.18 4.84 -11.60
N ARG A 368 -6.87 5.08 -11.47
CA ARG A 368 -6.14 5.94 -12.40
C ARG A 368 -4.68 5.55 -12.58
N THR A 369 -4.15 5.88 -13.73
CA THR A 369 -2.72 6.05 -14.00
C THR A 369 -2.33 7.52 -13.71
N GLN A 370 -1.09 7.93 -14.05
CA GLN A 370 -0.72 9.35 -14.00
C GLN A 370 -1.62 10.23 -14.91
N ARG A 371 -2.07 9.70 -16.04
CA ARG A 371 -2.80 10.47 -17.06
C ARG A 371 -4.28 10.16 -17.15
N TYR A 372 -4.68 8.89 -17.04
CA TYR A 372 -6.05 8.47 -17.29
C TYR A 372 -6.75 8.02 -16.01
N LYS A 373 -8.03 8.33 -15.90
CA LYS A 373 -8.87 8.02 -14.74
C LYS A 373 -10.20 7.40 -15.18
N LEU A 374 -10.54 6.27 -14.57
CA LEU A 374 -11.77 5.54 -14.82
C LEU A 374 -12.60 5.44 -13.55
N TYR A 375 -13.84 5.91 -13.61
CA TYR A 375 -14.82 5.77 -12.55
C TYR A 375 -15.60 4.46 -12.67
N ASP A 376 -16.15 3.98 -11.56
CA ASP A 376 -17.07 2.84 -11.49
C ASP A 376 -18.38 3.06 -12.29
N THR A 377 -18.71 4.30 -12.61
CA THR A 377 -19.79 4.69 -13.54
C THR A 377 -19.46 4.47 -15.01
N GLY A 378 -18.23 4.05 -15.32
CA GLY A 378 -17.72 3.89 -16.69
C GLY A 378 -17.18 5.17 -17.33
N LYS A 379 -17.30 6.35 -16.67
CA LYS A 379 -16.73 7.61 -17.16
C LYS A 379 -15.21 7.52 -17.14
N PHE A 380 -14.59 7.85 -18.27
CA PHE A 380 -13.14 7.77 -18.48
C PHE A 380 -12.60 9.14 -18.91
N PHE A 381 -11.54 9.62 -18.25
CA PHE A 381 -11.00 10.96 -18.45
C PHE A 381 -9.51 10.94 -18.73
N ASP A 382 -9.05 11.90 -19.56
CA ASP A 382 -7.65 12.31 -19.64
C ASP A 382 -7.45 13.48 -18.65
N VAL A 383 -7.09 13.17 -17.41
CA VAL A 383 -6.98 14.17 -16.34
C VAL A 383 -5.77 15.09 -16.47
N TYR A 384 -4.84 14.78 -17.38
CA TYR A 384 -3.74 15.68 -17.73
C TYR A 384 -4.25 16.88 -18.55
N GLN A 385 -5.20 16.65 -19.47
CA GLN A 385 -5.81 17.70 -20.29
C GLN A 385 -7.05 18.29 -19.64
N ASP A 386 -7.86 17.49 -18.95
CA ASP A 386 -9.11 17.89 -18.30
C ASP A 386 -9.02 17.65 -16.77
N ARG A 387 -8.26 18.50 -16.08
CA ARG A 387 -8.06 18.40 -14.62
C ARG A 387 -9.36 18.56 -13.81
N LEU A 388 -10.39 19.15 -14.38
CA LEU A 388 -11.69 19.36 -13.74
C LEU A 388 -12.69 18.24 -14.07
N GLU A 389 -12.29 17.27 -14.89
CA GLU A 389 -13.08 16.09 -15.24
C GLU A 389 -14.48 16.43 -15.78
N LYS A 390 -14.53 17.44 -16.68
CA LYS A 390 -15.79 17.92 -17.27
C LYS A 390 -16.17 17.16 -18.55
N ASN A 391 -15.16 16.62 -19.27
CA ASN A 391 -15.30 16.07 -20.61
C ASN A 391 -14.84 14.60 -20.64
N PRO A 392 -15.71 13.64 -20.31
CA PRO A 392 -15.35 12.23 -20.42
C PRO A 392 -15.08 11.84 -21.88
N LEU A 393 -14.06 11.02 -22.08
CA LEU A 393 -13.70 10.52 -23.41
C LEU A 393 -14.78 9.54 -23.91
N SER A 394 -15.41 9.87 -25.03
CA SER A 394 -16.45 9.06 -25.69
C SER A 394 -15.88 8.16 -26.78
N THR A 395 -14.88 8.64 -27.52
CA THR A 395 -14.17 7.88 -28.55
C THR A 395 -12.75 7.62 -28.09
N LEU A 396 -12.34 6.35 -28.10
CA LEU A 396 -11.05 5.93 -27.55
C LEU A 396 -10.11 5.43 -28.65
N THR A 397 -8.87 5.89 -28.61
CA THR A 397 -7.78 5.30 -29.40
C THR A 397 -7.48 3.88 -28.94
N PRO A 398 -6.77 3.05 -29.75
CA PRO A 398 -6.36 1.71 -29.34
C PRO A 398 -5.57 1.71 -28.01
N GLU A 399 -4.69 2.69 -27.80
CA GLU A 399 -3.92 2.83 -26.55
C GLU A 399 -4.81 3.15 -25.35
N GLN A 400 -5.74 4.09 -25.51
CA GLN A 400 -6.71 4.43 -24.45
C GLN A 400 -7.61 3.25 -24.10
N LYS A 401 -7.99 2.41 -25.07
CA LYS A 401 -8.74 1.16 -24.82
C LYS A 401 -7.94 0.19 -23.95
N LYS A 402 -6.63 0.02 -24.19
CA LYS A 402 -5.75 -0.81 -23.36
C LYS A 402 -5.66 -0.28 -21.94
N VAL A 403 -5.39 1.01 -21.77
CA VAL A 403 -5.31 1.63 -20.44
C VAL A 403 -6.66 1.52 -19.69
N ARG A 404 -7.77 1.79 -20.39
CA ARG A 404 -9.11 1.65 -19.79
C ARG A 404 -9.38 0.21 -19.34
N ALA A 405 -8.94 -0.80 -20.08
CA ALA A 405 -9.09 -2.20 -19.70
C ALA A 405 -8.27 -2.55 -18.43
N ILE A 406 -7.03 -2.03 -18.31
CA ILE A 406 -6.21 -2.17 -17.09
C ILE A 406 -6.92 -1.53 -15.89
N LEU A 407 -7.40 -0.30 -16.03
CA LEU A 407 -8.10 0.41 -14.97
C LEU A 407 -9.44 -0.26 -14.60
N GLN A 408 -10.15 -0.84 -15.57
CA GLN A 408 -11.35 -1.63 -15.29
C GLN A 408 -11.02 -2.89 -14.49
N GLY A 409 -9.96 -3.62 -14.87
CA GLY A 409 -9.48 -4.76 -14.11
C GLY A 409 -9.09 -4.41 -12.67
N ALA A 410 -8.53 -3.21 -12.46
CA ALA A 410 -8.22 -2.67 -11.14
C ALA A 410 -9.48 -2.34 -10.32
N LEU A 411 -10.50 -1.69 -10.92
CA LEU A 411 -11.80 -1.44 -10.26
C LEU A 411 -12.50 -2.73 -9.87
N ASP A 412 -12.44 -3.71 -10.74
CA ASP A 412 -13.10 -5.00 -10.55
C ASP A 412 -12.62 -5.73 -9.29
N GLN A 413 -11.38 -5.48 -8.86
CA GLN A 413 -10.80 -6.05 -7.61
C GLN A 413 -11.49 -5.54 -6.35
N PHE A 414 -12.10 -4.35 -6.43
CA PHE A 414 -12.72 -3.66 -5.29
C PHE A 414 -14.24 -3.59 -5.39
N ASN A 415 -14.84 -4.29 -6.37
CA ASN A 415 -16.29 -4.28 -6.55
C ASN A 415 -16.92 -5.43 -5.74
N PRO A 416 -17.54 -5.15 -4.56
CA PRO A 416 -18.17 -6.18 -3.75
C PRO A 416 -19.39 -6.81 -4.44
N ASN A 417 -19.98 -6.11 -5.44
CA ASN A 417 -21.16 -6.58 -6.18
C ASN A 417 -20.81 -7.26 -7.51
N LYS A 418 -19.54 -7.28 -7.89
CA LYS A 418 -19.11 -8.22 -8.90
C LYS A 418 -19.07 -9.58 -8.18
N GLU A 419 -20.21 -10.24 -8.10
CA GLU A 419 -20.22 -11.70 -7.91
C GLU A 419 -19.17 -12.22 -8.86
N ALA A 420 -18.08 -12.76 -8.32
CA ALA A 420 -17.11 -13.43 -9.13
C ALA A 420 -17.93 -14.48 -9.89
N THR A 421 -18.14 -14.23 -11.20
CA THR A 421 -19.02 -15.07 -12.01
C THR A 421 -18.44 -16.46 -11.99
N GLY A 422 -19.22 -17.45 -11.52
CA GLY A 422 -18.78 -18.84 -11.45
C GLY A 422 -19.00 -19.48 -10.09
N THR A 423 -18.95 -20.80 -10.10
CA THR A 423 -19.07 -21.64 -8.90
C THR A 423 -17.82 -21.48 -8.05
N ASP A 424 -17.98 -21.19 -6.76
CA ASP A 424 -16.88 -21.19 -5.80
C ASP A 424 -16.46 -22.64 -5.51
N LEU A 425 -15.21 -22.95 -5.78
CA LEU A 425 -14.68 -24.31 -5.60
C LEU A 425 -14.44 -24.69 -4.13
N PHE A 426 -14.62 -23.74 -3.20
CA PHE A 426 -14.53 -23.91 -1.75
C PHE A 426 -15.73 -23.32 -1.01
N ALA A 427 -16.91 -23.23 -1.66
CA ALA A 427 -18.12 -22.59 -1.13
C ALA A 427 -18.54 -23.11 0.26
N ASN A 428 -18.29 -24.38 0.56
CA ASN A 428 -18.64 -24.98 1.85
C ASN A 428 -17.58 -24.75 2.94
N GLY A 429 -16.48 -24.08 2.63
CA GLY A 429 -15.35 -23.91 3.57
C GLY A 429 -14.60 -25.21 3.86
N ASP A 430 -14.74 -26.23 3.03
CA ASP A 430 -14.13 -27.54 3.16
C ASP A 430 -13.61 -28.09 1.83
N PHE A 431 -13.05 -29.30 1.83
CA PHE A 431 -12.58 -30.00 0.64
C PHE A 431 -13.63 -30.93 0.01
N SER A 432 -14.93 -30.74 0.26
CA SER A 432 -16.00 -31.62 -0.25
C SER A 432 -16.03 -31.74 -1.78
N GLN A 433 -15.60 -30.70 -2.50
CA GLN A 433 -15.48 -30.69 -3.97
C GLN A 433 -14.10 -31.16 -4.48
N TRP A 434 -13.19 -31.55 -3.60
CA TRP A 434 -11.81 -31.91 -3.92
C TRP A 434 -11.46 -33.32 -3.46
N THR A 435 -10.49 -33.92 -4.13
CA THR A 435 -9.85 -35.20 -3.75
C THR A 435 -8.35 -35.08 -3.97
N THR A 436 -7.59 -36.03 -3.44
CA THR A 436 -6.22 -36.27 -3.90
C THR A 436 -6.25 -36.83 -5.33
N VAL A 437 -5.13 -36.77 -6.05
CA VAL A 437 -5.02 -37.33 -7.41
C VAL A 437 -5.43 -38.82 -7.49
N ASN A 438 -5.34 -39.54 -6.37
CA ASN A 438 -5.73 -40.95 -6.26
C ASN A 438 -7.20 -41.13 -5.81
N GLY A 439 -8.01 -40.09 -5.84
CA GLY A 439 -9.45 -40.14 -5.50
C GLY A 439 -9.76 -40.23 -4.01
N GLN A 440 -8.75 -40.13 -3.14
CA GLN A 440 -8.96 -40.18 -1.67
C GLN A 440 -9.35 -38.81 -1.12
N PRO A 441 -10.07 -38.72 -0.01
CA PRO A 441 -10.33 -37.45 0.67
C PRO A 441 -9.05 -36.69 1.02
N VAL A 442 -9.11 -35.37 0.97
CA VAL A 442 -7.99 -34.49 1.39
C VAL A 442 -7.94 -34.48 2.92
N GLN A 443 -6.94 -35.11 3.52
CA GLN A 443 -6.82 -35.27 4.99
C GLN A 443 -5.62 -34.53 5.58
N LYS A 444 -4.58 -34.30 4.82
CA LYS A 444 -3.31 -33.69 5.29
C LYS A 444 -2.68 -32.82 4.20
N GLY A 445 -1.74 -31.99 4.59
CA GLY A 445 -0.95 -31.14 3.70
C GLY A 445 -1.65 -29.84 3.31
N TRP A 446 -2.98 -29.84 3.33
CA TRP A 446 -3.82 -28.70 2.98
C TRP A 446 -4.82 -28.41 4.10
N ARG A 447 -5.09 -27.16 4.35
CA ARG A 447 -6.13 -26.69 5.28
C ARG A 447 -6.84 -25.47 4.74
N ILE A 448 -8.03 -25.19 5.26
CA ILE A 448 -8.80 -24.00 4.95
C ILE A 448 -8.98 -23.22 6.26
N GLU A 449 -8.52 -21.97 6.28
CA GLU A 449 -8.65 -21.06 7.41
C GLU A 449 -9.16 -19.73 6.89
N GLU A 450 -10.29 -19.26 7.40
CA GLU A 450 -10.91 -17.98 7.01
C GLU A 450 -11.07 -17.82 5.48
N GLY A 451 -11.45 -18.89 4.78
CA GLY A 451 -11.64 -18.90 3.32
C GLY A 451 -10.33 -18.95 2.51
N VAL A 452 -9.19 -19.15 3.19
CA VAL A 452 -7.87 -19.31 2.55
C VAL A 452 -7.47 -20.77 2.56
N VAL A 453 -7.20 -21.32 1.38
CA VAL A 453 -6.63 -22.66 1.19
C VAL A 453 -5.14 -22.56 1.33
N HIS A 454 -4.57 -23.26 2.29
CA HIS A 454 -3.14 -23.21 2.60
C HIS A 454 -2.50 -24.59 2.45
N ARG A 455 -1.52 -24.68 1.56
CA ARG A 455 -0.59 -25.80 1.53
C ARG A 455 0.48 -25.58 2.61
N TYR A 456 0.37 -26.27 3.74
CA TYR A 456 1.23 -26.06 4.92
C TYR A 456 2.24 -27.19 5.17
N SER A 457 1.97 -28.39 4.65
CA SER A 457 2.87 -29.54 4.77
C SER A 457 2.72 -30.51 3.60
N LYS A 458 3.52 -31.57 3.55
CA LYS A 458 3.41 -32.58 2.48
C LYS A 458 2.08 -33.33 2.57
N GLY A 459 1.27 -33.26 1.50
CA GLY A 459 -0.04 -33.91 1.37
C GLY A 459 -0.35 -34.44 -0.01
N GLY A 460 0.46 -34.02 -1.00
CA GLY A 460 0.23 -34.31 -2.42
C GLY A 460 -0.71 -33.32 -3.08
N ASP A 461 -0.77 -33.39 -4.40
CA ASP A 461 -1.64 -32.55 -5.22
C ASP A 461 -3.10 -32.87 -4.94
N ILE A 462 -3.96 -31.83 -4.96
CA ILE A 462 -5.40 -31.97 -4.86
C ILE A 462 -6.08 -31.55 -6.16
N ILE A 463 -7.17 -32.25 -6.51
CA ILE A 463 -7.91 -32.04 -7.75
C ILE A 463 -9.40 -31.85 -7.47
N THR A 464 -10.06 -31.06 -8.33
CA THR A 464 -11.53 -30.98 -8.30
C THR A 464 -12.16 -32.32 -8.68
N LYS A 465 -13.31 -32.68 -8.06
CA LYS A 465 -14.09 -33.86 -8.46
C LYS A 465 -14.70 -33.69 -9.85
N GLU A 466 -14.98 -32.45 -10.24
CA GLU A 466 -15.50 -32.10 -11.56
C GLU A 466 -14.34 -31.82 -12.54
N ALA A 467 -14.55 -32.19 -13.81
CA ALA A 467 -13.64 -31.96 -14.90
C ALA A 467 -14.14 -30.82 -15.82
N TYR A 468 -13.22 -30.03 -16.37
CA TYR A 468 -13.51 -28.85 -17.17
C TYR A 468 -12.70 -28.87 -18.48
N LYS A 469 -13.30 -28.41 -19.58
CA LYS A 469 -12.65 -28.21 -20.87
C LYS A 469 -12.61 -26.73 -21.22
N ASP A 470 -13.78 -26.10 -21.31
CA ASP A 470 -13.93 -24.69 -21.61
C ASP A 470 -14.44 -23.96 -20.37
N PHE A 471 -13.61 -23.01 -19.87
CA PHE A 471 -13.90 -22.34 -18.60
C PHE A 471 -13.12 -21.02 -18.48
N GLU A 472 -13.63 -20.15 -17.59
CA GLU A 472 -12.90 -19.07 -16.95
C GLU A 472 -12.69 -19.45 -15.48
N LEU A 473 -11.43 -19.56 -15.03
CA LEU A 473 -11.05 -19.76 -13.62
C LEU A 473 -10.40 -18.50 -13.10
N SER A 474 -10.98 -17.88 -12.09
CA SER A 474 -10.39 -16.77 -11.33
C SER A 474 -9.95 -17.23 -9.94
N PHE A 475 -8.81 -16.76 -9.47
CA PHE A 475 -8.28 -17.06 -8.14
C PHE A 475 -7.27 -16.02 -7.69
N GLU A 476 -7.02 -15.99 -6.39
CA GLU A 476 -5.91 -15.24 -5.82
C GLU A 476 -4.90 -16.21 -5.22
N TRP A 477 -3.62 -15.89 -5.38
CA TRP A 477 -2.53 -16.73 -4.87
C TRP A 477 -1.45 -15.88 -4.20
N LYS A 478 -0.77 -16.54 -3.27
CA LYS A 478 0.38 -16.01 -2.53
C LYS A 478 1.39 -17.13 -2.33
N ILE A 479 2.68 -16.83 -2.38
CA ILE A 479 3.76 -17.82 -2.26
C ILE A 479 4.76 -17.40 -1.18
N SER A 480 5.42 -18.39 -0.56
CA SER A 480 6.52 -18.18 0.37
C SER A 480 7.81 -17.78 -0.36
N LYS A 481 8.79 -17.26 0.39
CA LYS A 481 10.15 -16.99 -0.15
C LYS A 481 10.77 -18.26 -0.72
N ALA A 482 11.34 -18.14 -1.91
CA ALA A 482 11.88 -19.24 -2.73
C ALA A 482 10.85 -20.36 -3.03
N GLY A 483 9.55 -20.06 -2.91
CA GLY A 483 8.48 -21.04 -3.06
C GLY A 483 8.10 -21.31 -4.51
N ASN A 484 7.55 -22.53 -4.71
CA ASN A 484 7.04 -23.03 -5.97
C ASN A 484 5.71 -23.76 -5.75
N SER A 485 4.75 -23.52 -6.63
CA SER A 485 3.46 -24.18 -6.72
C SER A 485 2.88 -23.96 -8.12
N GLY A 486 1.66 -24.42 -8.39
CA GLY A 486 1.01 -24.23 -9.67
C GLY A 486 -0.49 -24.53 -9.63
N VAL A 487 -1.22 -23.95 -10.57
CA VAL A 487 -2.61 -24.30 -10.85
C VAL A 487 -2.66 -24.96 -12.22
N LYS A 488 -2.91 -26.28 -12.21
CA LYS A 488 -3.01 -27.04 -13.46
C LYS A 488 -4.46 -27.21 -13.88
N TYR A 489 -4.65 -27.31 -15.18
CA TYR A 489 -5.96 -27.43 -15.78
C TYR A 489 -5.91 -28.28 -17.05
N ARG A 490 -7.08 -28.74 -17.52
CA ARG A 490 -7.18 -29.73 -18.58
C ARG A 490 -6.22 -30.90 -18.30
N THR A 491 -6.33 -31.47 -17.09
CA THR A 491 -5.36 -32.45 -16.59
C THR A 491 -5.76 -33.90 -16.91
N GLN A 492 -4.74 -34.75 -17.09
CA GLN A 492 -4.82 -36.20 -17.00
C GLN A 492 -3.81 -36.66 -15.93
N GLY A 493 -4.32 -37.17 -14.81
CA GLY A 493 -3.51 -37.45 -13.62
C GLY A 493 -2.85 -36.17 -13.10
N LYS A 494 -1.49 -36.15 -13.09
CA LYS A 494 -0.69 -34.99 -12.68
C LYS A 494 -0.23 -34.12 -13.85
N LEU A 495 -0.46 -34.52 -15.08
CA LEU A 495 -0.09 -33.79 -16.28
C LEU A 495 -1.23 -32.85 -16.69
N GLY A 496 -0.89 -31.70 -17.24
CA GLY A 496 -1.83 -30.69 -17.73
C GLY A 496 -1.14 -29.36 -18.01
N LEU A 497 -1.87 -28.44 -18.62
CA LEU A 497 -1.45 -27.04 -18.72
C LEU A 497 -1.34 -26.45 -17.32
N GLU A 498 -0.37 -25.56 -17.09
CA GLU A 498 -0.08 -25.05 -15.74
C GLU A 498 0.12 -23.54 -15.76
N TYR A 499 -0.65 -22.85 -14.93
CA TYR A 499 -0.36 -21.49 -14.49
C TYR A 499 0.67 -21.56 -13.38
N GLN A 500 1.90 -21.11 -13.66
CA GLN A 500 3.01 -21.18 -12.69
C GLN A 500 2.82 -20.20 -11.54
N VAL A 501 3.06 -20.67 -10.31
CA VAL A 501 3.10 -19.89 -9.08
C VAL A 501 4.52 -20.00 -8.50
N LEU A 502 5.31 -18.93 -8.60
CA LEU A 502 6.73 -18.96 -8.26
C LEU A 502 7.17 -17.66 -7.56
N ASP A 503 8.19 -17.78 -6.70
CA ASP A 503 9.01 -16.62 -6.32
C ASP A 503 10.06 -16.36 -7.41
N ASP A 504 9.78 -15.41 -8.28
CA ASP A 504 10.64 -15.09 -9.43
C ASP A 504 12.02 -14.54 -9.04
N VAL A 505 12.22 -14.19 -7.76
CA VAL A 505 13.48 -13.59 -7.28
C VAL A 505 14.40 -14.63 -6.64
N ASN A 506 13.83 -15.48 -5.77
CA ASN A 506 14.64 -16.33 -4.90
C ASN A 506 14.56 -17.83 -5.26
N HIS A 507 13.62 -18.26 -6.11
CA HIS A 507 13.54 -19.68 -6.48
C HIS A 507 14.67 -20.06 -7.47
N ARG A 508 15.17 -21.28 -7.35
CA ARG A 508 16.27 -21.80 -8.19
C ARG A 508 15.98 -21.81 -9.71
N ASP A 509 14.72 -21.90 -10.11
CA ASP A 509 14.29 -21.96 -11.53
C ASP A 509 14.02 -20.55 -12.11
N ASN A 510 14.32 -19.47 -11.38
CA ASN A 510 14.07 -18.09 -11.80
C ASN A 510 14.85 -17.64 -13.05
N HIS A 511 15.84 -18.44 -13.47
CA HIS A 511 16.63 -18.21 -14.68
C HIS A 511 15.95 -18.78 -15.95
N ILE A 512 14.89 -19.59 -15.80
CA ILE A 512 14.15 -20.19 -16.93
C ILE A 512 12.88 -19.37 -17.17
N SER A 513 12.82 -18.62 -18.26
CA SER A 513 11.74 -17.67 -18.52
C SER A 513 10.34 -18.30 -18.55
N SER A 514 10.20 -19.51 -19.07
CA SER A 514 8.91 -20.25 -19.10
C SER A 514 8.53 -20.87 -17.75
N HIS A 515 9.39 -20.79 -16.73
CA HIS A 515 9.11 -21.24 -15.37
C HIS A 515 8.75 -20.10 -14.42
N LEU A 516 8.80 -18.85 -14.87
CA LEU A 516 8.45 -17.70 -14.05
C LEU A 516 6.94 -17.64 -13.77
N ALA A 517 6.55 -17.00 -12.67
CA ALA A 517 5.16 -16.85 -12.24
C ALA A 517 4.25 -16.35 -13.38
N GLY A 518 3.07 -16.95 -13.52
CA GLY A 518 2.08 -16.63 -14.55
C GLY A 518 2.37 -17.20 -15.94
N SER A 519 3.56 -17.74 -16.19
CA SER A 519 3.88 -18.43 -17.45
C SER A 519 2.95 -19.64 -17.66
N LEU A 520 2.70 -19.98 -18.90
CA LEU A 520 2.23 -21.33 -19.25
C LEU A 520 3.46 -22.24 -19.17
N TYR A 521 3.60 -22.90 -18.02
CA TYR A 521 4.82 -23.57 -17.58
C TYR A 521 5.45 -24.46 -18.64
N ASP A 522 6.75 -24.28 -18.87
CA ASP A 522 7.59 -25.01 -19.83
C ASP A 522 7.16 -24.83 -21.30
N LEU A 523 6.22 -23.92 -21.58
CA LEU A 523 5.67 -23.66 -22.91
C LEU A 523 5.82 -22.19 -23.31
N VAL A 524 5.04 -21.29 -22.68
CA VAL A 524 5.01 -19.88 -23.05
C VAL A 524 5.39 -19.00 -21.86
N SER A 525 6.44 -18.22 -22.03
CA SER A 525 6.93 -17.30 -21.00
C SER A 525 5.99 -16.11 -20.79
N ALA A 526 5.69 -15.77 -19.54
CA ALA A 526 5.10 -14.48 -19.21
C ALA A 526 6.15 -13.35 -19.39
N PRO A 527 5.74 -12.11 -19.70
CA PRO A 527 6.66 -10.97 -19.82
C PRO A 527 7.47 -10.73 -18.54
N LYS A 528 8.73 -10.27 -18.69
CA LYS A 528 9.58 -9.94 -17.53
C LYS A 528 9.02 -8.82 -16.67
N ASN A 529 8.32 -7.87 -17.28
CA ASN A 529 7.69 -6.71 -16.63
C ASN A 529 6.21 -6.93 -16.28
N LYS A 530 5.78 -8.20 -16.13
CA LYS A 530 4.42 -8.52 -15.68
C LYS A 530 4.11 -7.92 -14.30
N PRO A 531 2.83 -7.65 -13.97
CA PRO A 531 2.44 -6.97 -12.74
C PRO A 531 2.48 -7.89 -11.50
N LEU A 532 3.59 -8.62 -11.32
CA LEU A 532 3.79 -9.51 -10.18
C LEU A 532 4.03 -8.70 -8.90
N LEU A 533 3.25 -8.99 -7.86
CA LEU A 533 3.44 -8.43 -6.53
C LEU A 533 4.51 -9.21 -5.75
N PRO A 534 5.22 -8.56 -4.80
CA PRO A 534 6.25 -9.19 -3.98
C PRO A 534 5.77 -10.44 -3.24
N VAL A 535 6.71 -11.32 -2.89
CA VAL A 535 6.48 -12.50 -2.06
C VAL A 535 5.70 -12.13 -0.79
N GLY A 536 4.70 -12.94 -0.45
CA GLY A 536 3.82 -12.72 0.69
C GLY A 536 2.61 -11.82 0.38
N GLN A 537 2.54 -11.20 -0.79
CA GLN A 537 1.37 -10.46 -1.25
C GLN A 537 0.46 -11.31 -2.14
N TRP A 538 -0.84 -10.95 -2.17
CA TRP A 538 -1.84 -11.63 -2.96
C TRP A 538 -1.82 -11.16 -4.41
N ASN A 539 -1.53 -12.08 -5.34
CA ASN A 539 -1.67 -11.86 -6.77
C ASN A 539 -3.01 -12.39 -7.25
N GLN A 540 -3.71 -11.61 -8.06
CA GLN A 540 -4.91 -12.05 -8.74
C GLN A 540 -4.54 -12.76 -10.05
N ALA A 541 -5.13 -13.90 -10.29
CA ALA A 541 -4.95 -14.67 -11.51
C ALA A 541 -6.30 -14.99 -12.15
N LYS A 542 -6.28 -15.07 -13.48
CA LYS A 542 -7.39 -15.59 -14.25
C LYS A 542 -6.85 -16.43 -15.39
N ILE A 543 -7.45 -17.59 -15.60
CA ILE A 543 -7.22 -18.50 -16.72
C ILE A 543 -8.48 -18.52 -17.56
N ILE A 544 -8.35 -18.31 -18.87
CA ILE A 544 -9.40 -18.56 -19.85
C ILE A 544 -8.92 -19.68 -20.75
N ALA A 545 -9.68 -20.78 -20.78
CA ALA A 545 -9.47 -21.88 -21.71
C ALA A 545 -10.77 -22.09 -22.48
N GLN A 546 -10.78 -21.80 -23.80
CA GLN A 546 -11.98 -21.90 -24.63
C GLN A 546 -11.58 -22.41 -26.04
N GLY A 547 -12.08 -23.59 -26.40
CA GLY A 547 -11.60 -24.27 -27.61
C GLY A 547 -10.08 -24.43 -27.55
N ASN A 548 -9.40 -23.94 -28.57
CA ASN A 548 -7.93 -23.95 -28.63
C ASN A 548 -7.28 -22.72 -27.96
N LEU A 549 -8.04 -21.68 -27.62
CA LEU A 549 -7.50 -20.47 -27.00
C LEU A 549 -7.20 -20.68 -25.53
N VAL A 550 -5.99 -20.32 -25.12
CA VAL A 550 -5.53 -20.29 -23.72
C VAL A 550 -5.00 -18.90 -23.40
N GLN A 551 -5.47 -18.33 -22.29
CA GLN A 551 -4.98 -17.04 -21.77
C GLN A 551 -4.68 -17.14 -20.29
N HIS A 552 -3.55 -16.53 -19.88
CA HIS A 552 -3.27 -16.24 -18.47
C HIS A 552 -3.29 -14.74 -18.22
N TRP A 553 -3.88 -14.37 -17.10
CA TRP A 553 -3.99 -13.00 -16.63
C TRP A 553 -3.40 -12.89 -15.22
N MET A 554 -2.72 -11.79 -14.92
CA MET A 554 -2.15 -11.49 -13.62
C MET A 554 -2.45 -10.03 -13.27
N ASN A 555 -3.05 -9.80 -12.10
CA ASN A 555 -3.33 -8.44 -11.56
C ASN A 555 -3.99 -7.50 -12.60
N GLY A 556 -4.95 -8.05 -13.38
CA GLY A 556 -5.72 -7.32 -14.40
C GLY A 556 -5.07 -7.26 -15.78
N GLU A 557 -3.84 -7.74 -15.97
CA GLU A 557 -3.16 -7.76 -17.28
C GLU A 557 -3.14 -9.17 -17.88
N LYS A 558 -3.37 -9.26 -19.21
CA LYS A 558 -3.17 -10.49 -19.97
C LYS A 558 -1.66 -10.67 -20.21
N ILE A 559 -1.09 -11.72 -19.64
CA ILE A 559 0.36 -12.00 -19.68
C ILE A 559 0.74 -13.16 -20.56
N VAL A 560 -0.21 -14.06 -20.91
CA VAL A 560 -0.03 -15.13 -21.89
C VAL A 560 -1.29 -15.23 -22.74
N GLU A 561 -1.11 -15.42 -24.03
CA GLU A 561 -2.17 -15.82 -24.97
C GLU A 561 -1.57 -16.71 -26.04
N ILE A 562 -2.17 -17.87 -26.25
CA ILE A 562 -1.74 -18.82 -27.31
C ILE A 562 -2.94 -19.64 -27.78
N SER A 563 -2.91 -20.06 -29.05
CA SER A 563 -3.83 -21.05 -29.60
C SER A 563 -3.11 -22.39 -29.77
N ILE A 564 -3.69 -23.47 -29.23
CA ILE A 564 -3.09 -24.82 -29.17
C ILE A 564 -2.78 -25.41 -30.55
N ASP A 565 -3.39 -24.91 -31.61
CA ASP A 565 -3.15 -25.35 -33.00
C ASP A 565 -2.22 -24.43 -33.79
N SER A 566 -1.76 -23.31 -33.18
CA SER A 566 -0.93 -22.32 -33.84
C SER A 566 0.49 -22.83 -34.13
N PRO A 567 1.20 -22.23 -35.08
CA PRO A 567 2.63 -22.54 -35.33
C PRO A 567 3.49 -22.30 -34.08
N GLU A 568 3.19 -21.24 -33.31
CA GLU A 568 3.89 -20.87 -32.05
C GLU A 568 3.70 -21.97 -31.00
N TRP A 569 2.49 -22.51 -30.88
CA TRP A 569 2.23 -23.64 -29.99
C TRP A 569 3.05 -24.87 -30.41
N LYS A 570 3.02 -25.24 -31.68
CA LYS A 570 3.75 -26.40 -32.18
C LYS A 570 5.25 -26.30 -31.91
N ASP A 571 5.82 -25.11 -32.08
CA ASP A 571 7.24 -24.88 -31.80
C ASP A 571 7.56 -25.00 -30.31
N CYS A 572 6.84 -24.32 -29.41
CA CYS A 572 7.09 -24.41 -27.98
C CYS A 572 6.79 -25.80 -27.41
N PHE A 573 5.74 -26.47 -27.89
CA PHE A 573 5.39 -27.83 -27.49
C PHE A 573 6.49 -28.85 -27.84
N GLN A 574 7.05 -28.80 -29.02
CA GLN A 574 8.15 -29.68 -29.45
C GLN A 574 9.43 -29.46 -28.63
N LYS A 575 9.65 -28.28 -28.10
CA LYS A 575 10.79 -27.94 -27.23
C LYS A 575 10.55 -28.29 -25.77
N SER A 576 9.29 -28.53 -25.38
CA SER A 576 8.90 -28.78 -24.00
C SER A 576 9.10 -30.22 -23.55
N LYS A 577 9.07 -30.45 -22.25
CA LYS A 577 9.02 -31.80 -21.66
C LYS A 577 7.75 -32.58 -22.03
N TYR A 578 6.73 -31.90 -22.55
CA TYR A 578 5.42 -32.48 -22.88
C TYR A 578 5.34 -33.05 -24.31
N LYS A 579 6.36 -32.90 -25.13
CA LYS A 579 6.37 -33.25 -26.58
C LYS A 579 5.91 -34.67 -26.94
N ALA A 580 6.01 -35.61 -25.98
CA ALA A 580 5.56 -36.99 -26.19
C ALA A 580 4.07 -37.23 -25.80
N GLN A 581 3.37 -36.20 -25.31
CA GLN A 581 1.98 -36.32 -24.84
C GLN A 581 1.00 -36.03 -25.98
N ASN A 582 0.22 -37.01 -26.37
CA ASN A 582 -0.82 -36.82 -27.40
C ASN A 582 -1.93 -35.90 -26.90
N GLU A 583 -2.44 -35.00 -27.74
CA GLU A 583 -3.54 -34.07 -27.45
C GLU A 583 -3.31 -33.19 -26.21
N PHE A 584 -2.05 -32.98 -25.81
CA PHE A 584 -1.72 -32.17 -24.63
C PHE A 584 -2.30 -30.76 -24.75
N GLY A 585 -3.03 -30.35 -23.71
CA GLY A 585 -3.73 -29.06 -23.65
C GLY A 585 -5.17 -29.09 -24.17
N SER A 586 -5.60 -30.15 -24.87
CA SER A 586 -6.97 -30.27 -25.40
C SER A 586 -7.89 -31.14 -24.53
N TRP A 587 -7.38 -31.70 -23.46
CA TRP A 587 -8.09 -32.62 -22.59
C TRP A 587 -9.24 -31.97 -21.83
N THR A 588 -10.26 -32.76 -21.45
CA THR A 588 -11.19 -32.42 -20.39
C THR A 588 -10.67 -33.03 -19.11
N GLY A 589 -10.43 -32.21 -18.10
CA GLY A 589 -9.82 -32.68 -16.86
C GLY A 589 -10.08 -31.76 -15.67
N PRO A 590 -9.82 -32.24 -14.43
CA PRO A 590 -9.98 -31.45 -13.22
C PRO A 590 -9.00 -30.26 -13.14
N ILE A 591 -9.33 -29.28 -12.28
CA ILE A 591 -8.38 -28.28 -11.82
C ILE A 591 -7.54 -28.92 -10.72
N LEU A 592 -6.21 -28.70 -10.76
CA LEU A 592 -5.27 -29.23 -9.79
C LEU A 592 -4.49 -28.11 -9.11
N LEU A 593 -4.45 -28.14 -7.77
CA LEU A 593 -3.53 -27.33 -6.97
C LEU A 593 -2.31 -28.18 -6.62
N GLN A 594 -1.13 -27.66 -6.98
CA GLN A 594 0.13 -28.42 -6.88
C GLN A 594 0.74 -28.31 -5.47
N ASP A 595 1.13 -29.47 -4.92
CA ASP A 595 2.00 -29.59 -3.76
C ASP A 595 3.46 -29.74 -4.22
N HIS A 596 4.19 -28.64 -4.32
CA HIS A 596 5.60 -28.61 -4.69
C HIS A 596 6.55 -28.45 -3.48
N SER A 597 6.10 -28.85 -2.29
CA SER A 597 6.83 -28.82 -1.02
C SER A 597 6.92 -27.47 -0.31
N ASP A 598 6.53 -26.38 -0.96
CA ASP A 598 6.61 -25.01 -0.40
C ASP A 598 5.25 -24.51 0.06
N PRO A 599 5.18 -23.67 1.11
CA PRO A 599 3.94 -23.05 1.52
C PRO A 599 3.37 -22.15 0.42
N ALA A 600 2.13 -22.42 0.05
CA ALA A 600 1.36 -21.65 -0.93
C ALA A 600 -0.06 -21.43 -0.43
N TRP A 601 -0.64 -20.29 -0.76
CA TRP A 601 -1.97 -19.90 -0.33
C TRP A 601 -2.82 -19.52 -1.52
N PHE A 602 -4.08 -19.99 -1.52
CA PHE A 602 -5.07 -19.72 -2.55
C PHE A 602 -6.37 -19.26 -1.89
N ARG A 603 -7.11 -18.36 -2.55
CA ARG A 603 -8.45 -17.95 -2.12
C ARG A 603 -9.28 -17.48 -3.31
N ASN A 604 -10.58 -17.34 -3.14
CA ASN A 604 -11.50 -16.86 -4.17
C ASN A 604 -11.40 -17.67 -5.48
N LEU A 605 -11.24 -19.00 -5.37
CA LEU A 605 -11.20 -19.87 -6.53
C LEU A 605 -12.62 -20.07 -7.08
N ARG A 606 -12.90 -19.44 -8.22
CA ARG A 606 -14.20 -19.50 -8.88
C ARG A 606 -14.07 -19.91 -10.33
N ILE A 607 -14.89 -20.87 -10.74
CA ILE A 607 -14.90 -21.39 -12.09
C ILE A 607 -16.25 -21.15 -12.76
N LYS A 608 -16.21 -20.61 -14.00
CA LYS A 608 -17.36 -20.44 -14.87
C LYS A 608 -17.13 -21.31 -16.11
N LYS A 609 -18.06 -22.23 -16.41
CA LYS A 609 -18.07 -22.96 -17.68
C LYS A 609 -18.40 -21.99 -18.83
N LEU A 610 -17.70 -22.10 -19.94
CA LEU A 610 -17.86 -21.29 -21.15
C LEU A 610 -18.54 -22.07 -22.26
#